data_36e7e4f999ce0c3db029d45539a1bd70
#
_entry.id   36e7e4f999ce0c3db029d45539a1bd70
#
_cell.length_a   1.000
_cell.length_b   1.000
_cell.length_c   1.000
_cell.angle_alpha   90.00
_cell.angle_beta   90.00
_cell.angle_gamma   90.00
#
_symmetry.space_group_name_H-M   'P 1'
#
loop_
_entity.id
_entity.type
_entity.pdbx_description
1 polymer ?
#
loop_
_entity_poly.entity_id
_entity_poly.type
_entity_poly.pdbx_seq_one_letter_code
_entity_poly.pdbx_strand_id
1 'polypeptide(L)'
;MKKITLILIALITFSVSAQKKKKNGNLYIEHPGIDLVESFHKAFVDGDIEKASSFLSEDFRIYNSLTMNKESKGWGKSAIIANMNSWINNWEYLSFERSEGSYPDALEYDKSGNWVFSWNHLYAVNKTTGVKFDSPILRGYVLNEDNTKITRIHEYNNSSNFSMVTDSFYERKNGTIYMNHEHINSVRKLMYAFANGDVDKAFSFFHENANYVDINETKGMNEDEIRARDAKLLSGWTITSLDETGYPDYLEYDWRDSKVVQSWWNFT
;
A
#
# COMPACT_ATOMS: atom_id res chain seq x y z
N MET A 1 -3.82 -47.38 45.26
CA MET A 1 -4.27 -46.24 44.42
C MET A 1 -3.20 -45.15 44.25
N LYS A 2 -2.63 -44.56 45.33
CA LYS A 2 -1.61 -43.50 45.20
C LYS A 2 -0.36 -43.84 44.37
N LYS A 3 0.11 -45.09 44.39
CA LYS A 3 1.28 -45.54 43.61
C LYS A 3 0.98 -45.65 42.09
N ILE A 4 -0.24 -46.05 41.71
CA ILE A 4 -0.66 -46.12 40.31
C ILE A 4 -0.84 -44.73 39.70
N THR A 5 -1.36 -43.77 40.47
CA THR A 5 -1.51 -42.36 40.05
C THR A 5 -0.14 -41.73 39.81
N LEU A 6 0.86 -41.97 40.64
CA LEU A 6 2.23 -41.47 40.49
C LEU A 6 2.92 -42.03 39.20
N ILE A 7 2.70 -43.31 38.90
CA ILE A 7 3.22 -43.98 37.71
C ILE A 7 2.56 -43.41 36.44
N LEU A 8 1.23 -43.13 36.46
CA LEU A 8 0.52 -42.49 35.36
C LEU A 8 0.99 -41.05 35.12
N ILE A 9 1.22 -40.26 36.17
CA ILE A 9 1.76 -38.90 36.07
C ILE A 9 3.19 -38.92 35.50
N ALA A 10 4.04 -39.86 35.96
CA ALA A 10 5.39 -40.03 35.42
C ALA A 10 5.38 -40.43 33.92
N LEU A 11 4.48 -41.30 33.49
CA LEU A 11 4.33 -41.67 32.09
C LEU A 11 3.85 -40.52 31.21
N ILE A 12 2.95 -39.66 31.69
CA ILE A 12 2.47 -38.49 30.97
C ILE A 12 3.59 -37.43 30.82
N THR A 13 4.39 -37.21 31.88
CA THR A 13 5.51 -36.28 31.83
C THR A 13 6.62 -36.73 30.86
N PHE A 14 6.89 -38.04 30.77
CA PHE A 14 7.82 -38.62 29.79
C PHE A 14 7.30 -38.50 28.34
N SER A 15 6.00 -38.62 28.13
CA SER A 15 5.39 -38.47 26.79
C SER A 15 5.46 -37.06 26.25
N VAL A 16 5.34 -36.03 27.10
CA VAL A 16 5.44 -34.62 26.71
C VAL A 16 6.89 -34.23 26.40
N SER A 17 7.87 -34.87 27.01
CA SER A 17 9.29 -34.60 26.75
C SER A 17 9.85 -35.28 25.48
N ALA A 18 9.08 -36.19 24.86
CA ALA A 18 9.56 -37.00 23.75
C ALA A 18 9.35 -36.47 22.34
N GLN A 19 8.66 -35.32 22.18
CA GLN A 19 8.61 -34.66 20.86
C GLN A 19 9.90 -33.90 20.61
N LYS A 20 10.94 -34.59 20.13
CA LYS A 20 12.11 -33.93 19.53
C LYS A 20 11.61 -33.08 18.36
N LYS A 21 11.66 -31.76 18.51
CA LYS A 21 11.43 -30.81 17.39
C LYS A 21 12.38 -31.21 16.27
N LYS A 22 11.83 -31.65 15.13
CA LYS A 22 12.62 -32.01 13.97
C LYS A 22 13.10 -30.72 13.31
N LYS A 23 14.41 -30.52 13.26
CA LYS A 23 15.04 -29.41 12.55
C LYS A 23 14.93 -29.65 11.05
N ASN A 24 14.69 -28.60 10.26
CA ASN A 24 14.55 -28.63 8.79
C ASN A 24 15.53 -27.68 8.10
N GLY A 25 16.60 -27.26 8.76
CA GLY A 25 17.60 -26.35 8.23
C GLY A 25 18.07 -25.31 9.24
N ASN A 26 18.78 -24.32 8.75
CA ASN A 26 19.32 -23.20 9.52
C ASN A 26 18.81 -21.88 8.96
N LEU A 27 18.73 -20.86 9.84
CA LEU A 27 18.40 -19.49 9.48
C LEU A 27 19.58 -18.59 9.83
N TYR A 28 19.92 -17.65 8.95
CA TYR A 28 21.03 -16.74 9.08
C TYR A 28 20.59 -15.31 8.78
N ILE A 29 21.12 -14.35 9.52
CA ILE A 29 20.98 -12.90 9.26
C ILE A 29 22.20 -12.32 8.52
N GLU A 30 23.30 -13.06 8.48
CA GLU A 30 24.50 -12.78 7.68
C GLU A 30 24.81 -14.03 6.84
N HIS A 31 24.82 -13.89 5.51
CA HIS A 31 24.99 -15.02 4.61
C HIS A 31 25.35 -14.54 3.19
N PRO A 32 26.26 -15.23 2.46
CA PRO A 32 26.63 -14.83 1.08
C PRO A 32 25.44 -14.70 0.12
N GLY A 33 24.37 -15.47 0.33
CA GLY A 33 23.14 -15.35 -0.44
C GLY A 33 22.40 -14.04 -0.23
N ILE A 34 22.50 -13.43 0.94
CA ILE A 34 21.94 -12.08 1.21
C ILE A 34 22.72 -11.05 0.39
N ASP A 35 24.04 -11.11 0.42
CA ASP A 35 24.91 -10.20 -0.34
C ASP A 35 24.66 -10.31 -1.85
N LEU A 36 24.44 -11.53 -2.35
CA LEU A 36 24.06 -11.79 -3.74
C LEU A 36 22.76 -11.09 -4.11
N VAL A 37 21.69 -11.26 -3.29
CA VAL A 37 20.38 -10.68 -3.53
C VAL A 37 20.43 -9.16 -3.46
N GLU A 38 21.15 -8.59 -2.50
CA GLU A 38 21.32 -7.14 -2.38
C GLU A 38 22.13 -6.55 -3.54
N SER A 39 23.15 -7.27 -4.00
CA SER A 39 23.92 -6.88 -5.18
C SER A 39 23.06 -6.91 -6.45
N PHE A 40 22.15 -7.87 -6.58
CA PHE A 40 21.15 -7.92 -7.65
C PHE A 40 20.21 -6.72 -7.60
N HIS A 41 19.65 -6.39 -6.42
CA HIS A 41 18.78 -5.22 -6.23
C HIS A 41 19.50 -3.92 -6.60
N LYS A 42 20.71 -3.75 -6.08
CA LYS A 42 21.51 -2.56 -6.36
C LYS A 42 21.82 -2.41 -7.84
N ALA A 43 22.25 -3.47 -8.52
CA ALA A 43 22.54 -3.43 -9.96
C ALA A 43 21.28 -3.06 -10.78
N PHE A 44 20.11 -3.57 -10.39
CA PHE A 44 18.85 -3.20 -11.03
C PHE A 44 18.53 -1.70 -10.85
N VAL A 45 18.58 -1.18 -9.63
CA VAL A 45 18.27 0.23 -9.35
C VAL A 45 19.29 1.18 -9.98
N ASP A 46 20.57 0.80 -10.00
CA ASP A 46 21.64 1.56 -10.69
C ASP A 46 21.50 1.54 -12.23
N GLY A 47 20.59 0.73 -12.79
CA GLY A 47 20.39 0.59 -14.23
C GLY A 47 21.43 -0.31 -14.92
N ASP A 48 22.29 -0.99 -14.17
CA ASP A 48 23.27 -1.95 -14.68
C ASP A 48 22.60 -3.31 -14.93
N ILE A 49 21.81 -3.37 -15.99
CA ILE A 49 20.99 -4.56 -16.32
C ILE A 49 21.87 -5.76 -16.70
N GLU A 50 23.03 -5.52 -17.28
CA GLU A 50 23.99 -6.58 -17.59
C GLU A 50 24.47 -7.25 -16.29
N LYS A 51 24.91 -6.46 -15.32
CA LYS A 51 25.32 -6.95 -14.01
C LYS A 51 24.16 -7.60 -13.27
N ALA A 52 22.97 -6.98 -13.24
CA ALA A 52 21.78 -7.57 -12.62
C ALA A 52 21.47 -8.94 -13.24
N SER A 53 21.48 -9.06 -14.56
CA SER A 53 21.23 -10.32 -15.28
C SER A 53 22.30 -11.39 -15.02
N SER A 54 23.53 -10.96 -14.71
CA SER A 54 24.65 -11.88 -14.41
C SER A 54 24.44 -12.66 -13.13
N PHE A 55 23.64 -12.16 -12.19
CA PHE A 55 23.28 -12.87 -10.95
C PHE A 55 22.22 -13.96 -11.16
N LEU A 56 21.53 -13.97 -12.31
CA LEU A 56 20.48 -14.96 -12.63
C LEU A 56 21.07 -16.18 -13.33
N SER A 57 20.59 -17.38 -12.99
CA SER A 57 20.94 -18.60 -13.75
C SER A 57 20.31 -18.61 -15.13
N GLU A 58 20.80 -19.46 -16.04
CA GLU A 58 20.24 -19.55 -17.40
C GLU A 58 18.82 -20.11 -17.43
N ASP A 59 18.49 -21.01 -16.52
CA ASP A 59 17.17 -21.60 -16.34
C ASP A 59 16.27 -20.82 -15.37
N PHE A 60 16.65 -19.59 -15.01
CA PHE A 60 15.95 -18.72 -14.08
C PHE A 60 14.44 -18.61 -14.35
N ARG A 61 13.65 -18.57 -13.27
CA ARG A 61 12.20 -18.33 -13.31
C ARG A 61 11.75 -17.40 -12.19
N ILE A 62 10.81 -16.48 -12.51
CA ILE A 62 10.08 -15.71 -11.51
C ILE A 62 8.60 -16.05 -11.56
N TYR A 63 8.00 -16.22 -10.39
CA TYR A 63 6.60 -16.58 -10.21
C TYR A 63 5.87 -15.52 -9.41
N ASN A 64 4.69 -15.11 -9.87
CA ASN A 64 3.73 -14.44 -9.00
C ASN A 64 3.10 -15.50 -8.10
N SER A 65 3.44 -15.49 -6.82
CA SER A 65 3.00 -16.51 -5.86
C SER A 65 1.55 -16.35 -5.41
N LEU A 66 0.88 -15.27 -5.80
CA LEU A 66 -0.55 -15.04 -5.56
C LEU A 66 -1.43 -15.46 -6.74
N THR A 67 -0.84 -15.98 -7.83
CA THR A 67 -1.63 -16.42 -8.99
C THR A 67 -2.48 -17.65 -8.67
N MET A 68 -3.73 -17.62 -9.14
CA MET A 68 -4.63 -18.78 -9.09
C MET A 68 -4.34 -19.80 -10.20
N ASN A 69 -3.52 -19.43 -11.20
CA ASN A 69 -3.13 -20.31 -12.29
C ASN A 69 -2.03 -21.30 -11.85
N LYS A 70 -2.41 -22.52 -11.53
CA LYS A 70 -1.49 -23.59 -11.11
C LYS A 70 -0.57 -24.09 -12.23
N GLU A 71 -0.91 -23.83 -13.49
CA GLU A 71 -0.14 -24.20 -14.68
C GLU A 71 0.87 -23.11 -15.09
N SER A 72 1.00 -22.04 -14.30
CA SER A 72 1.93 -20.96 -14.58
C SER A 72 3.37 -21.46 -14.58
N LYS A 73 4.06 -21.28 -15.72
CA LYS A 73 5.48 -21.62 -15.87
C LYS A 73 6.43 -20.52 -15.38
N GLY A 74 5.87 -19.42 -14.89
CA GLY A 74 6.63 -18.22 -14.52
C GLY A 74 7.27 -17.53 -15.71
N TRP A 75 7.96 -16.43 -15.47
CA TRP A 75 8.71 -15.70 -16.49
C TRP A 75 10.18 -16.10 -16.42
N GLY A 76 10.80 -16.28 -17.60
CA GLY A 76 12.21 -16.64 -17.71
C GLY A 76 13.16 -15.43 -17.68
N LYS A 77 14.46 -15.72 -17.75
CA LYS A 77 15.53 -14.71 -17.68
C LYS A 77 15.36 -13.58 -18.70
N SER A 78 15.06 -13.88 -19.97
CA SER A 78 14.85 -12.84 -21.00
C SER A 78 13.66 -11.92 -20.68
N ALA A 79 12.58 -12.46 -20.16
CA ALA A 79 11.40 -11.66 -19.79
C ALA A 79 11.67 -10.73 -18.61
N ILE A 80 12.40 -11.17 -17.59
CA ILE A 80 12.75 -10.30 -16.47
C ILE A 80 13.76 -9.22 -16.87
N ILE A 81 14.71 -9.54 -17.76
CA ILE A 81 15.63 -8.53 -18.32
C ILE A 81 14.84 -7.45 -19.08
N ALA A 82 13.88 -7.83 -19.91
CA ALA A 82 13.01 -6.89 -20.62
C ALA A 82 12.18 -6.04 -19.63
N ASN A 83 11.68 -6.65 -18.56
CA ASN A 83 10.95 -5.95 -17.51
C ASN A 83 11.84 -4.94 -16.75
N MET A 84 13.06 -5.34 -16.35
CA MET A 84 14.02 -4.43 -15.70
C MET A 84 14.37 -3.25 -16.60
N ASN A 85 14.62 -3.48 -17.90
CA ASN A 85 14.83 -2.41 -18.88
C ASN A 85 13.61 -1.48 -18.98
N SER A 86 12.40 -2.03 -18.96
CA SER A 86 11.17 -1.22 -18.96
C SER A 86 11.07 -0.31 -17.74
N TRP A 87 11.46 -0.81 -16.56
CA TRP A 87 11.52 0.03 -15.35
C TRP A 87 12.52 1.18 -15.51
N ILE A 88 13.72 0.92 -15.95
CA ILE A 88 14.77 1.95 -16.15
C ILE A 88 14.36 2.99 -17.19
N ASN A 89 13.76 2.55 -18.29
CA ASN A 89 13.43 3.44 -19.42
C ASN A 89 12.19 4.31 -19.16
N ASN A 90 11.17 3.76 -18.49
CA ASN A 90 9.84 4.39 -18.39
C ASN A 90 9.57 5.01 -17.02
N TRP A 91 10.45 4.82 -16.04
CA TRP A 91 10.27 5.30 -14.69
C TRP A 91 11.44 6.15 -14.24
N GLU A 92 11.19 7.07 -13.31
CA GLU A 92 12.19 7.90 -12.64
C GLU A 92 12.06 7.74 -11.13
N TYR A 93 13.07 8.17 -10.38
CA TYR A 93 13.16 8.04 -8.93
C TYR A 93 13.03 6.58 -8.46
N LEU A 94 13.49 5.64 -9.28
CA LEU A 94 13.41 4.22 -8.95
C LEU A 94 14.24 3.91 -7.71
N SER A 95 13.59 3.38 -6.68
CA SER A 95 14.24 2.80 -5.52
C SER A 95 13.64 1.44 -5.18
N PHE A 96 14.47 0.55 -4.69
CA PHE A 96 14.07 -0.78 -4.22
C PHE A 96 14.84 -1.08 -2.94
N GLU A 97 14.33 -0.59 -1.83
CA GLU A 97 15.00 -0.58 -0.54
C GLU A 97 14.36 -1.55 0.43
N ARG A 98 15.07 -1.90 1.49
CA ARG A 98 14.48 -2.69 2.58
C ARG A 98 13.34 -1.92 3.22
N SER A 99 12.25 -2.62 3.51
CA SER A 99 11.16 -2.04 4.30
C SER A 99 11.67 -1.70 5.71
N GLU A 100 11.20 -0.59 6.25
CA GLU A 100 11.59 -0.14 7.60
C GLU A 100 11.37 -1.24 8.65
N GLY A 101 12.36 -1.45 9.49
CA GLY A 101 12.33 -2.47 10.55
C GLY A 101 12.49 -3.92 10.06
N SER A 102 12.72 -4.15 8.76
CA SER A 102 12.98 -5.48 8.22
C SER A 102 14.46 -5.70 7.90
N TYR A 103 14.86 -6.96 7.86
CA TYR A 103 16.14 -7.41 7.31
C TYR A 103 15.93 -8.74 6.59
N PRO A 104 16.78 -9.07 5.59
CA PRO A 104 16.64 -10.31 4.87
C PRO A 104 17.05 -11.51 5.73
N ASP A 105 16.35 -12.61 5.54
CA ASP A 105 16.63 -13.90 6.16
C ASP A 105 17.16 -14.88 5.12
N ALA A 106 18.33 -15.48 5.38
CA ALA A 106 18.80 -16.62 4.58
C ALA A 106 18.47 -17.93 5.29
N LEU A 107 17.95 -18.90 4.54
CA LEU A 107 17.60 -20.22 5.02
C LEU A 107 18.32 -21.27 4.18
N GLU A 108 19.06 -22.14 4.87
CA GLU A 108 19.59 -23.39 4.29
C GLU A 108 18.69 -24.53 4.73
N TYR A 109 17.82 -24.99 3.84
CA TYR A 109 16.94 -26.13 4.12
C TYR A 109 17.67 -27.46 3.90
N ASP A 110 17.43 -28.43 4.76
CA ASP A 110 18.02 -29.77 4.66
C ASP A 110 17.74 -30.47 3.30
N LYS A 111 16.63 -30.09 2.62
CA LYS A 111 16.17 -30.76 1.40
C LYS A 111 15.76 -29.82 0.27
N SER A 112 15.49 -28.56 0.54
CA SER A 112 14.88 -27.62 -0.43
C SER A 112 15.87 -26.56 -0.92
N GLY A 113 17.16 -26.70 -0.59
CA GLY A 113 18.21 -25.78 -1.01
C GLY A 113 18.24 -24.46 -0.23
N ASN A 114 18.94 -23.51 -0.77
CA ASN A 114 19.23 -22.22 -0.15
C ASN A 114 18.23 -21.16 -0.60
N TRP A 115 17.68 -20.45 0.36
CA TRP A 115 16.68 -19.41 0.14
C TRP A 115 17.10 -18.11 0.82
N VAL A 116 16.71 -16.97 0.20
CA VAL A 116 16.74 -15.67 0.86
C VAL A 116 15.35 -15.05 0.78
N PHE A 117 14.79 -14.65 1.92
CA PHE A 117 13.56 -13.85 1.96
C PHE A 117 13.90 -12.39 2.20
N SER A 118 13.31 -11.50 1.43
CA SER A 118 13.56 -10.07 1.50
C SER A 118 12.25 -9.30 1.42
N TRP A 119 12.06 -8.41 2.38
CA TRP A 119 10.95 -7.45 2.45
C TRP A 119 11.46 -6.11 1.97
N ASN A 120 10.97 -5.68 0.82
CA ASN A 120 11.41 -4.45 0.17
C ASN A 120 10.24 -3.52 -0.09
N HIS A 121 10.56 -2.27 -0.33
CA HIS A 121 9.66 -1.25 -0.81
C HIS A 121 10.11 -0.80 -2.19
N LEU A 122 9.24 -0.92 -3.19
CA LEU A 122 9.49 -0.45 -4.55
C LEU A 122 8.78 0.89 -4.73
N TYR A 123 9.57 1.91 -5.04
CA TYR A 123 9.08 3.24 -5.35
C TYR A 123 9.57 3.68 -6.73
N ALA A 124 8.70 4.28 -7.52
CA ALA A 124 9.03 4.92 -8.79
C ALA A 124 7.89 5.83 -9.25
N VAL A 125 8.19 6.77 -10.17
CA VAL A 125 7.21 7.62 -10.83
C VAL A 125 7.27 7.37 -12.33
N ASN A 126 6.11 7.14 -12.95
CA ASN A 126 6.04 6.90 -14.40
C ASN A 126 6.33 8.20 -15.17
N LYS A 127 7.31 8.19 -16.08
CA LYS A 127 7.76 9.37 -16.84
C LYS A 127 6.66 9.98 -17.72
N THR A 128 5.74 9.17 -18.24
CA THR A 128 4.71 9.62 -19.17
C THR A 128 3.48 10.17 -18.44
N THR A 129 3.04 9.48 -17.38
CA THR A 129 1.75 9.77 -16.73
C THR A 129 1.91 10.47 -15.38
N GLY A 130 3.11 10.48 -14.80
CA GLY A 130 3.36 11.00 -13.45
C GLY A 130 2.78 10.14 -12.33
N VAL A 131 2.18 9.00 -12.64
CA VAL A 131 1.63 8.10 -11.62
C VAL A 131 2.75 7.50 -10.79
N LYS A 132 2.60 7.61 -9.48
CA LYS A 132 3.50 7.03 -8.50
C LYS A 132 3.18 5.54 -8.31
N PHE A 133 4.20 4.69 -8.42
CA PHE A 133 4.17 3.32 -7.94
C PHE A 133 4.86 3.29 -6.57
N ASP A 134 4.19 2.79 -5.55
CA ASP A 134 4.65 2.83 -4.17
C ASP A 134 4.08 1.60 -3.45
N SER A 135 4.89 0.54 -3.32
CA SER A 135 4.37 -0.75 -2.89
C SER A 135 5.38 -1.58 -2.12
N PRO A 136 4.97 -2.18 -0.99
CA PRO A 136 5.75 -3.23 -0.37
C PRO A 136 5.74 -4.49 -1.25
N ILE A 137 6.88 -5.14 -1.34
CA ILE A 137 7.09 -6.39 -2.08
C ILE A 137 7.86 -7.38 -1.20
N LEU A 138 7.31 -8.56 -1.01
CA LEU A 138 8.02 -9.69 -0.43
C LEU A 138 8.52 -10.60 -1.56
N ARG A 139 9.79 -10.97 -1.51
CA ARG A 139 10.38 -11.95 -2.43
C ARG A 139 11.10 -13.06 -1.69
N GLY A 140 10.87 -14.30 -2.13
CA GLY A 140 11.69 -15.45 -1.79
C GLY A 140 12.59 -15.80 -2.96
N TYR A 141 13.90 -15.74 -2.76
CA TYR A 141 14.92 -16.06 -3.76
C TYR A 141 15.44 -17.46 -3.50
N VAL A 142 15.38 -18.34 -4.49
CA VAL A 142 16.02 -19.65 -4.46
C VAL A 142 17.39 -19.52 -5.12
N LEU A 143 18.42 -19.96 -4.43
CA LEU A 143 19.79 -19.88 -4.90
C LEU A 143 20.28 -21.25 -5.40
N ASN A 144 21.37 -21.25 -6.18
CA ASN A 144 22.11 -22.47 -6.47
C ASN A 144 22.94 -22.91 -5.24
N GLU A 145 23.53 -24.11 -5.31
CA GLU A 145 24.20 -24.72 -4.15
C GLU A 145 25.37 -23.88 -3.60
N ASP A 146 26.09 -23.20 -4.46
CA ASP A 146 27.26 -22.34 -4.07
C ASP A 146 26.89 -20.88 -3.79
N ASN A 147 25.60 -20.53 -3.77
CA ASN A 147 25.06 -19.18 -3.50
C ASN A 147 25.60 -18.09 -4.45
N THR A 148 25.90 -18.44 -5.69
CA THR A 148 26.43 -17.51 -6.70
C THR A 148 25.41 -17.08 -7.74
N LYS A 149 24.26 -17.78 -7.84
CA LYS A 149 23.19 -17.48 -8.78
C LYS A 149 21.81 -17.60 -8.15
N ILE A 150 20.91 -16.72 -8.55
CA ILE A 150 19.47 -16.79 -8.28
C ILE A 150 18.85 -17.67 -9.35
N THR A 151 18.23 -18.79 -8.96
CA THR A 151 17.57 -19.72 -9.86
C THR A 151 16.08 -19.47 -9.97
N ARG A 152 15.45 -18.99 -8.89
CA ARG A 152 14.02 -18.67 -8.86
C ARG A 152 13.74 -17.48 -7.97
N ILE A 153 12.66 -16.76 -8.31
CA ILE A 153 12.05 -15.75 -7.44
C ILE A 153 10.57 -16.11 -7.26
N HIS A 154 10.11 -16.10 -6.04
CA HIS A 154 8.71 -16.15 -5.66
C HIS A 154 8.30 -14.76 -5.15
N GLU A 155 7.51 -14.04 -5.94
CA GLU A 155 7.10 -12.67 -5.64
C GLU A 155 5.68 -12.61 -5.07
N TYR A 156 5.50 -11.82 -4.03
CA TYR A 156 4.22 -11.48 -3.42
C TYR A 156 4.08 -9.96 -3.44
N ASN A 157 3.11 -9.45 -4.21
CA ASN A 157 2.86 -8.02 -4.36
C ASN A 157 1.37 -7.72 -4.45
N ASN A 158 1.01 -6.45 -4.32
CA ASN A 158 -0.36 -5.98 -4.56
C ASN A 158 -0.53 -5.61 -6.04
N SER A 159 -1.20 -6.47 -6.80
CA SER A 159 -1.43 -6.25 -8.24
C SER A 159 -2.32 -5.04 -8.55
N SER A 160 -3.12 -4.53 -7.61
CA SER A 160 -3.95 -3.34 -7.84
C SER A 160 -3.12 -2.07 -8.08
N ASN A 161 -1.90 -2.00 -7.55
CA ASN A 161 -0.99 -0.88 -7.82
C ASN A 161 -0.57 -0.81 -9.30
N PHE A 162 -0.46 -1.95 -9.98
CA PHE A 162 -0.20 -1.99 -11.42
C PHE A 162 -1.41 -1.55 -12.25
N SER A 163 -2.63 -1.81 -11.78
CA SER A 163 -3.85 -1.35 -12.46
C SER A 163 -3.92 0.17 -12.51
N MET A 164 -3.56 0.87 -11.42
CA MET A 164 -3.52 2.34 -11.40
C MET A 164 -2.60 2.90 -12.50
N VAL A 165 -1.43 2.27 -12.69
CA VAL A 165 -0.50 2.68 -13.74
C VAL A 165 -1.09 2.45 -15.12
N THR A 166 -1.66 1.27 -15.35
CA THR A 166 -2.28 0.94 -16.65
C THR A 166 -3.43 1.89 -16.96
N ASP A 167 -4.30 2.13 -15.99
CA ASP A 167 -5.46 3.02 -16.13
C ASP A 167 -5.06 4.46 -16.46
N SER A 168 -3.89 4.90 -15.99
CA SER A 168 -3.41 6.28 -16.22
C SER A 168 -3.06 6.61 -17.67
N PHE A 169 -2.92 5.61 -18.54
CA PHE A 169 -2.66 5.79 -19.97
C PHE A 169 -3.94 6.00 -20.79
N TYR A 170 -5.12 5.89 -20.18
CA TYR A 170 -6.40 5.98 -20.86
C TYR A 170 -7.25 7.11 -20.30
N GLU A 171 -7.80 7.95 -21.20
CA GLU A 171 -8.84 8.91 -20.81
C GLU A 171 -10.08 8.16 -20.32
N ARG A 172 -10.59 8.59 -19.16
CA ARG A 172 -11.75 7.98 -18.54
C ARG A 172 -12.75 9.04 -18.10
N LYS A 173 -14.00 8.93 -18.53
CA LYS A 173 -15.09 9.69 -17.93
C LYS A 173 -15.39 9.06 -16.56
N ASN A 174 -15.59 9.92 -15.56
CA ASN A 174 -15.74 9.48 -14.18
C ASN A 174 -16.95 10.14 -13.50
N GLY A 175 -18.03 10.38 -14.22
CA GLY A 175 -19.25 10.90 -13.65
C GLY A 175 -19.87 12.08 -14.39
N THR A 176 -20.80 12.77 -13.71
CA THR A 176 -21.54 13.91 -14.21
C THR A 176 -21.34 15.11 -13.31
N ILE A 177 -21.21 16.30 -13.90
CA ILE A 177 -21.12 17.59 -13.22
C ILE A 177 -22.41 18.37 -13.46
N TYR A 178 -23.00 18.88 -12.37
CA TYR A 178 -24.18 19.74 -12.40
C TYR A 178 -23.86 21.12 -11.84
N MET A 179 -24.22 22.19 -12.55
CA MET A 179 -24.11 23.59 -12.08
C MET A 179 -25.30 24.03 -11.24
N ASN A 180 -26.45 23.33 -11.36
CA ASN A 180 -27.66 23.55 -10.56
C ASN A 180 -28.19 22.20 -10.06
N HIS A 181 -28.28 22.03 -8.77
CA HIS A 181 -28.74 20.80 -8.13
C HIS A 181 -29.25 21.07 -6.72
N GLU A 182 -30.17 20.24 -6.20
CA GLU A 182 -30.69 20.40 -4.85
C GLU A 182 -29.60 20.29 -3.76
N HIS A 183 -28.56 19.53 -3.99
CA HIS A 183 -27.43 19.42 -3.06
C HIS A 183 -26.60 20.71 -3.00
N ILE A 184 -26.44 21.42 -4.11
CA ILE A 184 -25.86 22.79 -4.12
C ILE A 184 -26.72 23.72 -3.29
N ASN A 185 -28.05 23.65 -3.47
CA ASN A 185 -28.98 24.47 -2.70
C ASN A 185 -28.92 24.17 -1.19
N SER A 186 -28.71 22.91 -0.83
CA SER A 186 -28.53 22.51 0.58
C SER A 186 -27.27 23.14 1.18
N VAL A 187 -26.14 23.14 0.46
CA VAL A 187 -24.91 23.82 0.91
C VAL A 187 -25.10 25.31 1.02
N ARG A 188 -25.79 25.98 0.06
CA ARG A 188 -26.12 27.40 0.16
C ARG A 188 -26.93 27.71 1.42
N LYS A 189 -27.98 26.92 1.68
CA LYS A 189 -28.83 27.09 2.87
C LYS A 189 -28.04 26.92 4.18
N LEU A 190 -27.15 25.93 4.23
CA LEU A 190 -26.24 25.71 5.34
C LEU A 190 -25.36 26.94 5.59
N MET A 191 -24.65 27.39 4.55
CA MET A 191 -23.69 28.49 4.66
C MET A 191 -24.36 29.80 5.07
N TYR A 192 -25.53 30.13 4.48
CA TYR A 192 -26.25 31.35 4.87
C TYR A 192 -26.93 31.23 6.24
N ALA A 193 -27.36 30.06 6.67
CA ALA A 193 -27.84 29.86 8.03
C ALA A 193 -26.71 30.12 9.04
N PHE A 194 -25.53 29.58 8.80
CA PHE A 194 -24.35 29.81 9.60
C PHE A 194 -23.97 31.29 9.66
N ALA A 195 -23.88 31.96 8.52
CA ALA A 195 -23.53 33.38 8.43
C ALA A 195 -24.52 34.30 9.19
N ASN A 196 -25.78 33.90 9.30
CA ASN A 196 -26.82 34.63 10.06
C ASN A 196 -26.93 34.21 11.51
N GLY A 197 -26.04 33.38 12.02
CA GLY A 197 -26.02 32.90 13.40
C GLY A 197 -27.05 31.82 13.72
N ASP A 198 -27.79 31.32 12.73
CA ASP A 198 -28.74 30.20 12.90
C ASP A 198 -28.01 28.86 12.85
N VAL A 199 -27.26 28.61 13.92
CA VAL A 199 -26.35 27.46 14.04
C VAL A 199 -27.12 26.15 13.98
N ASP A 200 -28.26 26.04 14.65
CA ASP A 200 -29.06 24.81 14.66
C ASP A 200 -29.57 24.45 13.27
N LYS A 201 -30.03 25.46 12.51
CA LYS A 201 -30.45 25.27 11.13
C LYS A 201 -29.27 24.89 10.24
N ALA A 202 -28.09 25.50 10.41
CA ALA A 202 -26.91 25.13 9.66
C ALA A 202 -26.56 23.63 9.89
N PHE A 203 -26.53 23.20 11.14
CA PHE A 203 -26.20 21.82 11.49
C PHE A 203 -27.31 20.82 11.10
N SER A 204 -28.55 21.24 10.89
CA SER A 204 -29.62 20.37 10.39
C SER A 204 -29.38 19.81 8.98
N PHE A 205 -28.41 20.37 8.25
CA PHE A 205 -28.00 19.88 6.92
C PHE A 205 -26.90 18.80 7.00
N PHE A 206 -26.29 18.56 8.16
CA PHE A 206 -25.30 17.51 8.33
C PHE A 206 -25.95 16.16 8.63
N HIS A 207 -25.30 15.10 8.22
CA HIS A 207 -25.65 13.74 8.62
C HIS A 207 -25.15 13.51 10.06
N GLU A 208 -25.86 12.70 10.85
CA GLU A 208 -25.50 12.37 12.24
C GLU A 208 -24.05 11.86 12.44
N ASN A 209 -23.48 11.22 11.41
CA ASN A 209 -22.11 10.73 11.40
C ASN A 209 -21.18 11.61 10.53
N ALA A 210 -21.51 12.88 10.35
CA ALA A 210 -20.67 13.79 9.58
C ALA A 210 -19.31 13.97 10.24
N ASN A 211 -18.26 13.99 9.41
CA ASN A 211 -16.90 14.26 9.85
C ASN A 211 -16.38 15.48 9.11
N TYR A 212 -15.99 16.50 9.88
CA TYR A 212 -15.40 17.72 9.33
C TYR A 212 -13.88 17.62 9.35
N VAL A 213 -13.25 17.92 8.22
CA VAL A 213 -11.79 17.92 8.10
C VAL A 213 -11.34 19.31 7.66
N ASP A 214 -10.62 20.01 8.52
CA ASP A 214 -9.94 21.27 8.17
C ASP A 214 -8.61 20.93 7.49
N ILE A 215 -8.27 21.66 6.42
CA ILE A 215 -7.03 21.45 5.67
C ILE A 215 -5.76 21.66 6.51
N ASN A 216 -5.87 22.44 7.59
CA ASN A 216 -4.76 22.73 8.50
C ASN A 216 -4.67 21.74 9.67
N GLU A 217 -5.64 20.82 9.80
CA GLU A 217 -5.72 19.87 10.90
C GLU A 217 -5.44 18.44 10.41
N THR A 218 -4.81 17.66 11.26
CA THR A 218 -4.49 16.25 10.93
C THR A 218 -5.62 15.29 11.30
N LYS A 219 -6.58 15.75 12.08
CA LYS A 219 -7.70 14.93 12.59
C LYS A 219 -9.04 15.59 12.28
N GLY A 220 -9.99 14.78 11.78
CA GLY A 220 -11.36 15.24 11.60
C GLY A 220 -12.08 15.46 12.92
N MET A 221 -13.11 16.31 12.90
CA MET A 221 -13.98 16.66 14.02
C MET A 221 -15.38 16.07 13.81
N ASN A 222 -15.99 15.58 14.88
CA ASN A 222 -17.40 15.20 14.89
C ASN A 222 -18.31 16.44 15.07
N GLU A 223 -19.64 16.24 15.07
CA GLU A 223 -20.60 17.34 15.16
C GLU A 223 -20.43 18.18 16.43
N ASP A 224 -20.26 17.56 17.60
CA ASP A 224 -20.12 18.27 18.87
C ASP A 224 -18.84 19.13 18.89
N GLU A 225 -17.74 18.60 18.36
CA GLU A 225 -16.46 19.31 18.26
C GLU A 225 -16.55 20.51 17.31
N ILE A 226 -17.25 20.35 16.16
CA ILE A 226 -17.47 21.44 15.21
C ILE A 226 -18.36 22.52 15.83
N ARG A 227 -19.48 22.13 16.46
CA ARG A 227 -20.40 23.06 17.13
C ARG A 227 -19.68 23.89 18.19
N ALA A 228 -18.85 23.26 19.00
CA ALA A 228 -18.08 23.96 20.03
C ALA A 228 -17.07 24.95 19.42
N ARG A 229 -16.39 24.58 18.35
CA ARG A 229 -15.46 25.44 17.62
C ARG A 229 -16.19 26.63 16.99
N ASP A 230 -17.28 26.39 16.31
CA ASP A 230 -18.03 27.40 15.58
C ASP A 230 -18.74 28.38 16.53
N ALA A 231 -19.26 27.90 17.68
CA ALA A 231 -19.78 28.75 18.75
C ALA A 231 -18.68 29.70 19.29
N LYS A 232 -17.48 29.18 19.52
CA LYS A 232 -16.32 29.99 19.91
C LYS A 232 -15.93 31.04 18.85
N LEU A 233 -15.95 30.68 17.59
CA LEU A 233 -15.67 31.58 16.49
C LEU A 233 -16.70 32.71 16.43
N LEU A 234 -18.00 32.39 16.45
CA LEU A 234 -19.09 33.36 16.40
C LEU A 234 -19.18 34.23 17.65
N SER A 235 -18.65 33.79 18.80
CA SER A 235 -18.57 34.64 20.02
C SER A 235 -17.52 35.75 19.92
N GLY A 236 -16.49 35.57 19.08
CA GLY A 236 -15.40 36.55 18.91
C GLY A 236 -15.42 37.33 17.61
N TRP A 237 -16.23 36.87 16.64
CA TRP A 237 -16.28 37.43 15.29
C TRP A 237 -17.72 37.67 14.85
N THR A 238 -17.94 38.72 14.09
CA THR A 238 -19.20 38.98 13.41
C THR A 238 -18.99 38.83 11.92
N ILE A 239 -19.72 37.93 11.28
CA ILE A 239 -19.72 37.76 9.84
C ILE A 239 -20.55 38.93 9.26
N THR A 240 -19.92 39.87 8.56
CA THR A 240 -20.58 41.02 7.95
C THR A 240 -21.05 40.76 6.53
N SER A 241 -20.36 39.84 5.83
CA SER A 241 -20.83 39.29 4.55
C SER A 241 -20.33 37.87 4.33
N LEU A 242 -21.09 37.09 3.58
CA LEU A 242 -20.72 35.79 3.06
C LEU A 242 -21.15 35.74 1.60
N ASP A 243 -20.17 35.64 0.71
CA ASP A 243 -20.40 35.69 -0.71
C ASP A 243 -19.88 34.43 -1.39
N GLU A 244 -20.70 33.82 -2.23
CA GLU A 244 -20.31 32.69 -3.06
C GLU A 244 -19.32 33.19 -4.15
N THR A 245 -18.20 32.48 -4.32
CA THR A 245 -17.17 32.79 -5.30
C THR A 245 -17.19 31.77 -6.44
N GLY A 246 -17.38 32.23 -7.67
CA GLY A 246 -17.50 31.37 -8.84
C GLY A 246 -18.83 30.61 -8.90
N TYR A 247 -18.81 29.41 -9.40
CA TYR A 247 -19.97 28.53 -9.51
C TYR A 247 -19.75 27.29 -8.66
N PRO A 248 -20.69 26.95 -7.75
CA PRO A 248 -20.64 25.67 -7.07
C PRO A 248 -21.00 24.56 -8.04
N ASP A 249 -20.28 23.45 -7.93
CA ASP A 249 -20.51 22.27 -8.72
C ASP A 249 -21.01 21.12 -7.84
N TYR A 250 -21.98 20.34 -8.33
CA TYR A 250 -22.31 19.05 -7.78
C TYR A 250 -21.80 17.94 -8.72
N LEU A 251 -21.02 17.02 -8.17
CA LEU A 251 -20.37 15.95 -8.91
C LEU A 251 -20.92 14.59 -8.45
N GLU A 252 -21.41 13.82 -9.39
CA GLU A 252 -21.71 12.40 -9.21
C GLU A 252 -20.59 11.59 -9.86
N TYR A 253 -19.76 10.96 -9.04
CA TYR A 253 -18.70 10.10 -9.53
C TYR A 253 -19.19 8.67 -9.73
N ASP A 254 -18.85 8.07 -10.88
CA ASP A 254 -19.09 6.65 -11.13
C ASP A 254 -18.24 5.76 -10.19
N TRP A 255 -17.11 6.33 -9.72
CA TRP A 255 -16.23 5.63 -8.81
C TRP A 255 -16.78 5.70 -7.38
N ARG A 256 -17.05 4.53 -6.78
CA ARG A 256 -17.61 4.36 -5.44
C ARG A 256 -18.97 5.05 -5.21
N ASP A 257 -19.70 5.36 -6.26
CA ASP A 257 -20.99 6.08 -6.16
C ASP A 257 -20.87 7.34 -5.26
N SER A 258 -19.75 8.07 -5.43
CA SER A 258 -19.45 9.21 -4.58
C SER A 258 -20.15 10.46 -5.09
N LYS A 259 -20.72 11.23 -4.16
CA LYS A 259 -21.45 12.48 -4.42
C LYS A 259 -20.78 13.63 -3.68
N VAL A 260 -20.42 14.69 -4.40
CA VAL A 260 -19.63 15.80 -3.84
C VAL A 260 -20.19 17.13 -4.31
N VAL A 261 -20.38 18.08 -3.39
CA VAL A 261 -20.58 19.47 -3.72
C VAL A 261 -19.28 20.22 -3.50
N GLN A 262 -18.79 20.90 -4.51
CA GLN A 262 -17.66 21.82 -4.42
C GLN A 262 -18.18 23.25 -4.43
N SER A 263 -17.76 24.08 -3.48
CA SER A 263 -18.13 25.49 -3.38
C SER A 263 -17.03 26.31 -2.71
N TRP A 264 -16.95 27.56 -3.07
CA TRP A 264 -15.96 28.51 -2.56
C TRP A 264 -16.68 29.75 -2.02
N TRP A 265 -16.22 30.26 -0.88
CA TRP A 265 -16.87 31.31 -0.13
C TRP A 265 -15.90 32.35 0.36
N ASN A 266 -16.27 33.62 0.24
CA ASN A 266 -15.56 34.72 0.86
C ASN A 266 -16.33 35.15 2.11
N PHE A 267 -15.62 35.22 3.23
CA PHE A 267 -16.12 35.74 4.51
C PHE A 267 -15.51 37.10 4.77
N THR A 268 -16.33 38.04 5.23
CA THR A 268 -15.89 39.34 5.72
C THR A 268 -16.38 39.60 7.12
#